data_d462b61e954f23cb1acbb64c1338cc14
#
_entry.id   d462b61e954f23cb1acbb64c1338cc14
#
_cell.length_a   1.000
_cell.length_b   1.000
_cell.length_c   1.000
_cell.angle_alpha   90.00
_cell.angle_beta   90.00
_cell.angle_gamma   90.00
#
_symmetry.space_group_name_H-M   'P 1'
#
loop_
_entity.id
_entity.type
_entity.pdbx_description
1 polymer ?
#
loop_
_entity_poly.entity_id
_entity_poly.type
_entity_poly.pdbx_seq_one_letter_code
_entity_poly.pdbx_strand_id
1 'polypeptide(L)'
;TDTLLYDFKKRYDLVVGNPPFSKLKAKDAKKYLENNINKNTTNTFEFFLEKALAISDYVSMIMPKAILNTPEFSDTREILSHKKIDCIQDYGENGFKGVLVETICMFIDTVGIPNETKVESLTLKQSVIQKQKYITDMKYPYWIIYRDKFFDNISQRLEFDKFTVFRDRQITNSNTTQEKKADCLRVIKSRNISDDGKEIVDIPGYDSYIKKETVEALSAYKYVGNQNVYLTPNMTYKPRVMRNTKNVVVNGSVAVLIPKEDIHLTEKQMEYFSSDEYRKFYQIARNYQTRSLNVDATSVFFYGVLKECCNG
;
A
#
# COMPACT_ATOMS: atom_id res chain seq x y z
N THR A 1 -25.41 22.75 -13.33
CA THR A 1 -25.53 22.61 -11.86
C THR A 1 -24.44 21.66 -11.39
N ASP A 2 -23.72 22.02 -10.33
CA ASP A 2 -22.71 21.16 -9.72
C ASP A 2 -23.42 20.13 -8.81
N THR A 3 -23.42 18.87 -9.19
CA THR A 3 -24.14 17.79 -8.49
C THR A 3 -23.66 17.63 -7.03
N LEU A 4 -22.39 17.87 -6.75
CA LEU A 4 -21.84 17.74 -5.39
C LEU A 4 -22.36 18.83 -4.45
N LEU A 5 -22.68 20.02 -4.98
CA LEU A 5 -23.23 21.15 -4.22
C LEU A 5 -24.76 21.19 -4.27
N TYR A 6 -25.38 20.37 -5.10
CA TYR A 6 -26.85 20.38 -5.23
C TYR A 6 -27.48 19.82 -3.95
N ASP A 7 -28.52 20.51 -3.47
CA ASP A 7 -29.32 20.07 -2.32
C ASP A 7 -30.47 19.17 -2.79
N PHE A 8 -30.27 17.87 -2.68
CA PHE A 8 -31.29 16.87 -3.03
C PHE A 8 -32.40 16.85 -1.96
N LYS A 9 -33.62 17.18 -2.36
CA LYS A 9 -34.76 17.27 -1.44
C LYS A 9 -35.41 15.92 -1.12
N LYS A 10 -35.00 14.86 -1.81
CA LYS A 10 -35.52 13.49 -1.64
C LYS A 10 -34.37 12.55 -1.36
N ARG A 11 -34.67 11.52 -0.59
CA ARG A 11 -33.83 10.33 -0.48
C ARG A 11 -34.21 9.36 -1.61
N TYR A 12 -33.23 8.63 -2.12
CA TYR A 12 -33.37 7.69 -3.23
C TYR A 12 -33.20 6.26 -2.72
N ASP A 13 -33.91 5.31 -3.35
CA ASP A 13 -33.70 3.88 -3.02
C ASP A 13 -32.31 3.42 -3.41
N LEU A 14 -31.79 3.87 -4.55
CA LEU A 14 -30.48 3.45 -5.07
C LEU A 14 -29.78 4.58 -5.81
N VAL A 15 -28.50 4.75 -5.53
CA VAL A 15 -27.57 5.56 -6.34
C VAL A 15 -26.54 4.62 -6.97
N VAL A 16 -26.42 4.67 -8.30
CA VAL A 16 -25.40 3.95 -9.07
C VAL A 16 -24.46 4.97 -9.69
N GLY A 17 -23.14 4.72 -9.60
CA GLY A 17 -22.18 5.69 -10.09
C GLY A 17 -20.84 5.10 -10.53
N ASN A 18 -20.25 5.78 -11.51
CA ASN A 18 -18.85 5.68 -11.89
C ASN A 18 -18.29 7.12 -11.92
N PRO A 19 -17.97 7.68 -10.75
CA PRO A 19 -17.48 9.05 -10.65
C PRO A 19 -16.07 9.19 -11.24
N PRO A 20 -15.65 10.40 -11.63
CA PRO A 20 -14.28 10.63 -12.07
C PRO A 20 -13.26 10.37 -10.94
N PHE A 21 -12.10 9.78 -11.28
CA PHE A 21 -11.03 9.42 -10.33
C PHE A 21 -9.92 10.48 -10.24
N SER A 22 -10.19 11.67 -10.70
CA SER A 22 -9.23 12.77 -10.71
C SER A 22 -9.04 13.38 -9.33
N LYS A 23 -7.85 13.91 -9.08
CA LYS A 23 -7.58 14.78 -7.92
C LYS A 23 -7.85 16.23 -8.28
N LEU A 24 -8.55 16.92 -7.42
CA LEU A 24 -8.72 18.36 -7.49
C LEU A 24 -7.50 19.07 -6.90
N LYS A 25 -7.25 20.29 -7.36
CA LYS A 25 -6.32 21.18 -6.63
C LYS A 25 -6.94 21.53 -5.28
N ALA A 26 -6.10 21.70 -4.26
CA ALA A 26 -6.58 21.96 -2.89
C ALA A 26 -7.56 23.13 -2.80
N LYS A 27 -7.33 24.23 -3.57
CA LYS A 27 -8.24 25.38 -3.64
C LYS A 27 -9.62 25.03 -4.17
N ASP A 28 -9.68 24.07 -5.15
CA ASP A 28 -10.93 23.70 -5.82
C ASP A 28 -11.68 22.63 -5.00
N ALA A 29 -10.98 21.83 -4.21
CA ALA A 29 -11.56 20.85 -3.30
C ALA A 29 -12.24 21.51 -2.09
N LYS A 30 -11.76 22.68 -1.64
CA LYS A 30 -12.20 23.35 -0.43
C LYS A 30 -13.72 23.48 -0.32
N LYS A 31 -14.40 23.85 -1.42
CA LYS A 31 -15.87 24.03 -1.43
C LYS A 31 -16.66 22.73 -1.18
N TYR A 32 -16.06 21.55 -1.49
CA TYR A 32 -16.70 20.26 -1.23
C TYR A 32 -16.38 19.76 0.18
N LEU A 33 -15.17 20.03 0.68
CA LEU A 33 -14.73 19.63 2.01
C LEU A 33 -15.60 20.19 3.14
N GLU A 34 -16.28 21.31 2.93
CA GLU A 34 -17.16 21.90 3.96
C GLU A 34 -18.24 20.91 4.42
N ASN A 35 -18.84 20.16 3.48
CA ASN A 35 -19.91 19.21 3.75
C ASN A 35 -19.46 17.74 3.77
N ASN A 36 -18.18 17.47 3.53
CA ASN A 36 -17.63 16.12 3.50
C ASN A 36 -17.14 15.72 4.90
N ILE A 37 -17.24 14.44 5.26
CA ILE A 37 -16.75 13.93 6.55
C ILE A 37 -15.23 13.75 6.46
N ASN A 38 -14.75 13.08 5.39
CA ASN A 38 -13.32 12.98 5.15
C ASN A 38 -12.75 14.33 4.72
N LYS A 39 -12.01 14.98 5.60
CA LYS A 39 -11.35 16.27 5.35
C LYS A 39 -9.97 16.15 4.69
N ASN A 40 -9.47 14.94 4.51
CA ASN A 40 -8.11 14.68 4.06
C ASN A 40 -8.00 14.35 2.57
N THR A 41 -9.14 14.28 1.86
CA THR A 41 -9.17 13.92 0.45
C THR A 41 -9.24 15.11 -0.48
N THR A 42 -8.70 14.92 -1.68
CA THR A 42 -8.93 15.79 -2.84
C THR A 42 -9.45 14.98 -4.04
N ASN A 43 -9.75 13.71 -3.84
CA ASN A 43 -10.23 12.82 -4.90
C ASN A 43 -11.73 13.02 -5.18
N THR A 44 -12.05 13.24 -6.44
CA THR A 44 -13.42 13.55 -6.86
C THR A 44 -14.39 12.41 -6.54
N PHE A 45 -14.00 11.15 -6.76
CA PHE A 45 -14.88 10.00 -6.50
C PHE A 45 -15.33 9.92 -5.05
N GLU A 46 -14.50 10.35 -4.12
CA GLU A 46 -14.78 10.29 -2.69
C GLU A 46 -15.90 11.27 -2.31
N PHE A 47 -15.89 12.49 -2.86
CA PHE A 47 -16.98 13.45 -2.67
C PHE A 47 -18.32 12.91 -3.21
N PHE A 48 -18.30 12.21 -4.35
CA PHE A 48 -19.48 11.54 -4.89
C PHE A 48 -19.94 10.38 -4.02
N LEU A 49 -19.01 9.61 -3.45
CA LEU A 49 -19.32 8.51 -2.55
C LEU A 49 -20.04 9.01 -1.29
N GLU A 50 -19.47 9.98 -0.59
CA GLU A 50 -20.11 10.53 0.63
C GLU A 50 -21.47 11.16 0.31
N LYS A 51 -21.58 11.87 -0.82
CA LYS A 51 -22.86 12.41 -1.28
C LYS A 51 -23.90 11.31 -1.51
N ALA A 52 -23.51 10.22 -2.19
CA ALA A 52 -24.40 9.09 -2.45
C ALA A 52 -24.85 8.42 -1.14
N LEU A 53 -23.93 8.19 -0.21
CA LEU A 53 -24.25 7.64 1.11
C LEU A 53 -25.26 8.49 1.91
N ALA A 54 -25.20 9.82 1.73
CA ALA A 54 -26.09 10.75 2.43
C ALA A 54 -27.52 10.75 1.86
N ILE A 55 -27.69 10.50 0.54
CA ILE A 55 -28.97 10.72 -0.15
C ILE A 55 -29.68 9.43 -0.57
N SER A 56 -29.12 8.24 -0.30
CA SER A 56 -29.75 6.97 -0.74
C SER A 56 -29.68 5.87 0.30
N ASP A 57 -30.57 4.87 0.13
CA ASP A 57 -30.61 3.67 0.96
C ASP A 57 -29.60 2.64 0.47
N TYR A 58 -29.39 2.55 -0.83
CA TYR A 58 -28.38 1.70 -1.45
C TYR A 58 -27.44 2.50 -2.35
N VAL A 59 -26.15 2.13 -2.34
CA VAL A 59 -25.13 2.69 -3.23
C VAL A 59 -24.43 1.55 -3.95
N SER A 60 -24.34 1.67 -5.29
CA SER A 60 -23.46 0.82 -6.11
C SER A 60 -22.48 1.72 -6.84
N MET A 61 -21.20 1.69 -6.46
CA MET A 61 -20.22 2.64 -6.98
C MET A 61 -18.90 1.99 -7.35
N ILE A 62 -18.46 2.28 -8.58
CA ILE A 62 -17.12 1.92 -9.04
C ILE A 62 -16.13 2.97 -8.54
N MET A 63 -15.02 2.53 -7.96
CA MET A 63 -14.00 3.41 -7.39
C MET A 63 -12.61 2.81 -7.47
N PRO A 64 -11.54 3.61 -7.34
CA PRO A 64 -10.17 3.09 -7.29
C PRO A 64 -9.98 2.11 -6.12
N LYS A 65 -9.35 0.97 -6.37
CA LYS A 65 -9.01 -0.03 -5.34
C LYS A 65 -8.14 0.56 -4.23
N ALA A 66 -7.45 1.66 -4.50
CA ALA A 66 -6.68 2.43 -3.53
C ALA A 66 -7.48 2.86 -2.28
N ILE A 67 -8.83 2.94 -2.35
CA ILE A 67 -9.68 3.22 -1.19
C ILE A 67 -9.46 2.21 -0.06
N LEU A 68 -9.10 0.97 -0.40
CA LEU A 68 -8.89 -0.08 0.59
C LEU A 68 -7.71 0.17 1.52
N ASN A 69 -6.65 0.87 1.05
CA ASN A 69 -5.37 0.90 1.77
C ASN A 69 -4.64 2.25 1.82
N THR A 70 -5.03 3.24 1.00
CA THR A 70 -4.35 4.53 1.01
C THR A 70 -4.73 5.33 2.26
N PRO A 71 -3.78 5.97 2.96
CA PRO A 71 -4.05 6.77 4.17
C PRO A 71 -5.07 7.89 3.96
N GLU A 72 -5.08 8.50 2.77
CA GLU A 72 -6.03 9.56 2.37
C GLU A 72 -7.50 9.17 2.58
N PHE A 73 -7.80 7.85 2.55
CA PHE A 73 -9.17 7.32 2.69
C PHE A 73 -9.43 6.65 4.04
N SER A 74 -8.62 6.91 5.08
CA SER A 74 -8.84 6.34 6.41
C SER A 74 -10.22 6.69 6.96
N ASP A 75 -10.60 7.97 6.88
CA ASP A 75 -11.89 8.46 7.39
C ASP A 75 -13.04 7.90 6.55
N THR A 76 -12.85 7.78 5.23
CA THR A 76 -13.84 7.14 4.34
C THR A 76 -14.04 5.67 4.70
N ARG A 77 -12.96 4.92 4.99
CA ARG A 77 -13.06 3.53 5.46
C ARG A 77 -13.77 3.44 6.80
N GLU A 78 -13.53 4.38 7.71
CA GLU A 78 -14.25 4.44 8.98
C GLU A 78 -15.75 4.63 8.76
N ILE A 79 -16.16 5.59 7.93
CA ILE A 79 -17.57 5.79 7.56
C ILE A 79 -18.18 4.51 7.01
N LEU A 80 -17.49 3.87 6.06
CA LEU A 80 -17.95 2.67 5.39
C LEU A 80 -17.99 1.44 6.32
N SER A 81 -17.13 1.37 7.34
CA SER A 81 -17.12 0.27 8.30
C SER A 81 -18.41 0.16 9.11
N HIS A 82 -19.10 1.29 9.29
CA HIS A 82 -20.41 1.39 9.97
C HIS A 82 -21.61 1.17 9.04
N LYS A 83 -21.39 1.00 7.74
CA LYS A 83 -22.44 0.68 6.77
C LYS A 83 -22.36 -0.79 6.39
N LYS A 84 -23.49 -1.38 6.05
CA LYS A 84 -23.48 -2.77 5.57
C LYS A 84 -22.94 -2.80 4.14
N ILE A 85 -21.84 -3.50 3.93
CA ILE A 85 -21.24 -3.73 2.64
C ILE A 85 -21.66 -5.13 2.16
N ASP A 86 -22.62 -5.20 1.28
CA ASP A 86 -23.15 -6.47 0.77
C ASP A 86 -22.11 -7.19 -0.11
N CYS A 87 -21.44 -6.42 -0.98
CA CYS A 87 -20.48 -6.98 -1.91
C CYS A 87 -19.35 -6.01 -2.24
N ILE A 88 -18.13 -6.55 -2.39
CA ILE A 88 -16.99 -5.88 -2.99
C ILE A 88 -16.57 -6.71 -4.21
N GLN A 89 -16.73 -6.16 -5.40
CA GLN A 89 -16.27 -6.76 -6.65
C GLN A 89 -14.92 -6.14 -7.03
N ASP A 90 -13.88 -6.96 -7.10
CA ASP A 90 -12.53 -6.53 -7.49
C ASP A 90 -12.28 -6.84 -8.97
N TYR A 91 -12.20 -5.79 -9.77
CA TYR A 91 -11.89 -5.86 -11.20
C TYR A 91 -10.38 -5.87 -11.48
N GLY A 92 -9.55 -5.55 -10.48
CA GLY A 92 -8.13 -5.33 -10.70
C GLY A 92 -7.88 -4.27 -11.78
N GLU A 93 -6.97 -4.54 -12.71
CA GLU A 93 -6.67 -3.66 -13.86
C GLU A 93 -7.66 -3.88 -15.05
N ASN A 94 -8.59 -4.81 -14.93
CA ASN A 94 -9.50 -5.17 -16.04
C ASN A 94 -10.79 -4.38 -16.03
N GLY A 95 -10.98 -3.44 -15.08
CA GLY A 95 -12.21 -2.65 -14.98
C GLY A 95 -12.49 -1.76 -16.19
N PHE A 96 -11.43 -1.22 -16.80
CA PHE A 96 -11.55 -0.32 -17.94
C PHE A 96 -10.50 -0.62 -19.01
N LYS A 97 -10.92 -0.77 -20.25
CA LYS A 97 -9.99 -1.01 -21.37
C LYS A 97 -9.07 0.21 -21.57
N GLY A 98 -7.77 -0.02 -21.55
CA GLY A 98 -6.75 1.02 -21.78
C GLY A 98 -6.47 1.94 -20.59
N VAL A 99 -7.08 1.71 -19.43
CA VAL A 99 -6.85 2.48 -18.21
C VAL A 99 -6.16 1.58 -17.18
N LEU A 100 -4.95 1.95 -16.80
CA LEU A 100 -4.12 1.18 -15.85
C LEU A 100 -4.41 1.58 -14.40
N VAL A 101 -5.70 1.57 -14.01
CA VAL A 101 -6.14 1.84 -12.63
C VAL A 101 -6.87 0.62 -12.12
N GLU A 102 -6.41 0.09 -11.01
CA GLU A 102 -7.12 -0.99 -10.32
C GLU A 102 -8.41 -0.45 -9.71
N THR A 103 -9.52 -1.12 -9.99
CA THR A 103 -10.84 -0.68 -9.56
C THR A 103 -11.61 -1.78 -8.82
N ILE A 104 -12.51 -1.33 -7.96
CA ILE A 104 -13.51 -2.15 -7.29
C ILE A 104 -14.89 -1.53 -7.48
N CYS A 105 -15.92 -2.35 -7.36
CA CYS A 105 -17.29 -1.87 -7.14
C CYS A 105 -17.73 -2.30 -5.74
N MET A 106 -18.28 -1.37 -4.96
CA MET A 106 -18.90 -1.67 -3.68
C MET A 106 -20.41 -1.53 -3.78
N PHE A 107 -21.11 -2.50 -3.20
CA PHE A 107 -22.58 -2.48 -2.99
C PHE A 107 -22.81 -2.25 -1.50
N ILE A 108 -23.40 -1.10 -1.17
CA ILE A 108 -23.50 -0.60 0.20
C ILE A 108 -24.97 -0.37 0.53
N ASP A 109 -25.46 -1.01 1.57
CA ASP A 109 -26.72 -0.71 2.22
C ASP A 109 -26.46 0.30 3.35
N THR A 110 -26.91 1.54 3.17
CA THR A 110 -26.58 2.66 4.06
C THR A 110 -27.37 2.62 5.37
N VAL A 111 -28.47 1.87 5.42
CA VAL A 111 -29.37 1.74 6.58
C VAL A 111 -29.26 0.37 7.26
N GLY A 112 -28.66 -0.61 6.57
CA GLY A 112 -28.47 -1.96 7.07
C GLY A 112 -27.40 -2.07 8.14
N ILE A 113 -27.44 -3.17 8.91
CA ILE A 113 -26.46 -3.46 9.96
C ILE A 113 -25.31 -4.29 9.36
N PRO A 114 -24.04 -3.88 9.54
CA PRO A 114 -22.89 -4.66 9.10
C PRO A 114 -22.91 -6.10 9.62
N ASN A 115 -22.77 -7.07 8.72
CA ASN A 115 -22.74 -8.50 9.09
C ASN A 115 -21.77 -9.26 8.19
N GLU A 116 -22.23 -9.69 7.02
CA GLU A 116 -21.43 -10.42 6.04
C GLU A 116 -21.21 -9.59 4.79
N THR A 117 -20.05 -9.77 4.19
CA THR A 117 -19.67 -9.14 2.92
C THR A 117 -19.21 -10.23 1.97
N LYS A 118 -19.77 -10.23 0.76
CA LYS A 118 -19.28 -11.04 -0.35
C LYS A 118 -18.09 -10.31 -1.01
N VAL A 119 -16.98 -10.99 -1.17
CA VAL A 119 -15.82 -10.50 -1.93
C VAL A 119 -15.68 -11.33 -3.18
N GLU A 120 -15.80 -10.71 -4.34
CA GLU A 120 -15.64 -11.33 -5.65
C GLU A 120 -14.41 -10.76 -6.35
N SER A 121 -13.51 -11.62 -6.82
CA SER A 121 -12.37 -11.20 -7.61
C SER A 121 -12.48 -11.74 -9.03
N LEU A 122 -12.59 -10.85 -10.01
CA LEU A 122 -12.56 -11.21 -11.41
C LEU A 122 -11.16 -11.61 -11.88
N THR A 123 -10.13 -11.07 -11.25
CA THR A 123 -8.73 -11.39 -11.58
C THR A 123 -8.29 -12.74 -11.01
N LEU A 124 -8.65 -13.02 -9.75
CA LEU A 124 -8.33 -14.27 -9.07
C LEU A 124 -9.38 -15.37 -9.32
N LYS A 125 -10.50 -15.04 -10.00
CA LYS A 125 -11.62 -15.93 -10.28
C LYS A 125 -12.13 -16.67 -9.04
N GLN A 126 -12.29 -15.92 -7.94
CA GLN A 126 -12.75 -16.45 -6.66
C GLN A 126 -13.84 -15.58 -6.06
N SER A 127 -14.67 -16.21 -5.24
CA SER A 127 -15.71 -15.54 -4.45
C SER A 127 -15.74 -16.13 -3.07
N VAL A 128 -15.84 -15.28 -2.04
CA VAL A 128 -15.92 -15.67 -0.64
C VAL A 128 -16.91 -14.78 0.09
N ILE A 129 -17.66 -15.34 1.03
CA ILE A 129 -18.50 -14.60 1.97
C ILE A 129 -17.85 -14.70 3.35
N GLN A 130 -17.69 -13.57 4.02
CA GLN A 130 -17.13 -13.52 5.36
C GLN A 130 -17.66 -12.34 6.17
N LYS A 131 -17.48 -12.38 7.47
CA LYS A 131 -17.94 -11.29 8.35
C LYS A 131 -17.27 -9.99 7.96
N GLN A 132 -18.05 -8.93 7.77
CA GLN A 132 -17.53 -7.61 7.41
C GLN A 132 -16.45 -7.14 8.37
N LYS A 133 -16.66 -7.25 9.68
CA LYS A 133 -15.69 -6.87 10.70
C LYS A 133 -14.35 -7.63 10.61
N TYR A 134 -14.32 -8.78 9.93
CA TYR A 134 -13.10 -9.56 9.73
C TYR A 134 -12.21 -8.92 8.66
N ILE A 135 -12.79 -8.40 7.59
CA ILE A 135 -12.05 -7.72 6.51
C ILE A 135 -11.77 -6.23 6.81
N THR A 136 -12.57 -5.63 7.69
CA THR A 136 -12.42 -4.23 8.13
C THR A 136 -11.74 -4.10 9.51
N ASP A 137 -11.08 -5.16 9.97
CA ASP A 137 -10.48 -5.25 11.30
C ASP A 137 -9.45 -4.14 11.57
N MET A 138 -9.74 -3.28 12.54
CA MET A 138 -8.90 -2.14 12.95
C MET A 138 -7.54 -2.54 13.53
N LYS A 139 -7.30 -3.84 13.76
CA LYS A 139 -5.98 -4.37 14.10
C LYS A 139 -4.95 -4.10 13.00
N TYR A 140 -5.41 -3.96 11.76
CA TYR A 140 -4.55 -3.69 10.60
C TYR A 140 -4.71 -2.24 10.14
N PRO A 141 -3.70 -1.65 9.50
CA PRO A 141 -3.72 -0.23 9.12
C PRO A 141 -4.72 0.09 8.00
N TYR A 142 -5.29 -0.94 7.38
CA TYR A 142 -6.28 -0.83 6.32
C TYR A 142 -7.03 -2.15 6.09
N TRP A 143 -8.04 -2.14 5.22
CA TRP A 143 -8.87 -3.30 4.94
C TRP A 143 -8.15 -4.37 4.13
N ILE A 144 -8.29 -5.64 4.56
CA ILE A 144 -7.72 -6.80 3.88
C ILE A 144 -8.86 -7.68 3.41
N ILE A 145 -9.35 -7.42 2.18
CA ILE A 145 -10.55 -8.07 1.66
C ILE A 145 -10.34 -9.56 1.30
N TYR A 146 -9.07 -9.98 1.15
CA TYR A 146 -8.69 -11.37 0.87
C TYR A 146 -8.15 -12.11 2.10
N ARG A 147 -8.33 -11.55 3.29
CA ARG A 147 -7.90 -12.18 4.53
C ARG A 147 -8.54 -13.57 4.68
N ASP A 148 -7.74 -14.55 5.06
CA ASP A 148 -8.12 -15.94 5.23
C ASP A 148 -7.39 -16.57 6.44
N LYS A 149 -7.67 -17.85 6.73
CA LYS A 149 -7.03 -18.59 7.83
C LYS A 149 -5.51 -18.70 7.66
N PHE A 150 -5.02 -18.78 6.42
CA PHE A 150 -3.58 -18.79 6.17
C PHE A 150 -2.94 -17.48 6.61
N PHE A 151 -3.53 -16.36 6.20
CA PHE A 151 -3.07 -15.02 6.62
C PHE A 151 -3.07 -14.89 8.14
N ASP A 152 -4.12 -15.35 8.83
CA ASP A 152 -4.22 -15.27 10.28
C ASP A 152 -3.14 -16.11 10.99
N ASN A 153 -2.88 -17.33 10.51
CA ASN A 153 -1.84 -18.19 11.06
C ASN A 153 -0.45 -17.56 10.96
N ILE A 154 -0.15 -16.93 9.82
CA ILE A 154 1.12 -16.21 9.65
C ILE A 154 1.16 -14.96 10.54
N SER A 155 0.06 -14.21 10.60
CA SER A 155 -0.04 -13.01 11.44
C SER A 155 0.22 -13.27 12.92
N GLN A 156 -0.14 -14.45 13.43
CA GLN A 156 0.12 -14.84 14.82
C GLN A 156 1.60 -15.08 15.11
N ARG A 157 2.38 -15.43 14.08
CA ARG A 157 3.82 -15.69 14.17
C ARG A 157 4.67 -14.45 13.97
N LEU A 158 4.08 -13.34 13.54
CA LEU A 158 4.78 -12.10 13.25
C LEU A 158 4.50 -11.03 14.31
N GLU A 159 5.51 -10.23 14.59
CA GLU A 159 5.39 -8.97 15.30
C GLU A 159 5.37 -7.83 14.30
N PHE A 160 4.24 -7.14 14.21
CA PHE A 160 4.03 -6.04 13.26
C PHE A 160 4.47 -4.69 13.82
N ASP A 161 4.44 -3.69 12.92
CA ASP A 161 4.71 -2.28 13.23
C ASP A 161 6.13 -2.02 13.76
N LYS A 162 7.09 -2.85 13.36
CA LYS A 162 8.48 -2.78 13.83
C LYS A 162 9.35 -1.80 13.04
N PHE A 163 8.90 -1.31 11.90
CA PHE A 163 9.69 -0.45 11.03
C PHE A 163 8.94 0.81 10.64
N THR A 164 9.70 1.89 10.44
CA THR A 164 9.34 2.99 9.56
C THR A 164 10.05 2.83 8.22
N VAL A 165 9.68 3.63 7.22
CA VAL A 165 10.24 3.50 5.87
C VAL A 165 10.75 4.83 5.34
N PHE A 166 11.93 4.81 4.73
CA PHE A 166 12.42 5.89 3.90
C PHE A 166 12.50 5.43 2.43
N ARG A 167 12.08 6.31 1.53
CA ARG A 167 12.22 6.14 0.07
C ARG A 167 12.83 7.37 -0.52
N ASP A 168 13.96 7.19 -1.19
CA ASP A 168 14.60 8.29 -1.89
C ASP A 168 13.77 8.76 -3.09
N ARG A 169 13.81 10.05 -3.39
CA ARG A 169 13.20 10.68 -4.58
C ARG A 169 14.17 11.62 -5.31
N GLN A 170 15.40 11.71 -4.86
CA GLN A 170 16.37 12.68 -5.31
C GLN A 170 17.44 12.03 -6.20
N ILE A 171 17.69 10.72 -6.03
CA ILE A 171 18.64 9.96 -6.85
C ILE A 171 17.92 9.44 -8.10
N THR A 172 18.26 10.04 -9.24
CA THR A 172 17.64 9.76 -10.53
C THR A 172 18.74 9.52 -11.58
N ASN A 173 18.36 9.17 -12.80
CA ASN A 173 19.31 8.97 -13.90
C ASN A 173 20.09 10.24 -14.24
N SER A 174 19.58 11.44 -13.89
CA SER A 174 20.24 12.72 -14.20
C SER A 174 21.47 13.00 -13.32
N ASN A 175 21.55 12.39 -12.14
CA ASN A 175 22.67 12.60 -11.21
C ASN A 175 23.48 11.31 -10.94
N THR A 176 23.28 10.27 -11.75
CA THR A 176 24.02 9.00 -11.66
C THR A 176 24.81 8.73 -12.95
N THR A 177 25.82 7.88 -12.85
CA THR A 177 26.65 7.40 -13.96
C THR A 177 26.75 5.88 -13.92
N GLN A 178 27.05 5.26 -15.06
CA GLN A 178 27.39 3.83 -15.14
C GLN A 178 28.88 3.53 -14.85
N GLU A 179 29.72 4.57 -14.88
CA GLU A 179 31.14 4.42 -14.63
C GLU A 179 31.45 4.35 -13.13
N LYS A 180 32.12 3.29 -12.72
CA LYS A 180 32.65 3.14 -11.35
C LYS A 180 33.91 3.99 -11.20
N LYS A 181 33.84 5.00 -10.30
CA LYS A 181 35.00 5.85 -9.96
C LYS A 181 35.28 5.80 -8.46
N ALA A 182 36.50 6.13 -8.06
CA ALA A 182 36.93 6.06 -6.67
C ALA A 182 36.16 7.04 -5.74
N ASP A 183 35.72 8.17 -6.28
CA ASP A 183 34.95 9.22 -5.61
C ASP A 183 33.43 8.97 -5.62
N CYS A 184 32.98 7.83 -6.15
CA CYS A 184 31.56 7.50 -6.29
C CYS A 184 31.13 6.40 -5.32
N LEU A 185 29.88 6.50 -4.86
CA LEU A 185 29.17 5.43 -4.15
C LEU A 185 28.32 4.64 -5.15
N ARG A 186 28.18 3.34 -4.90
CA ARG A 186 27.29 2.49 -5.67
C ARG A 186 25.83 2.77 -5.30
N VAL A 187 24.98 2.94 -6.32
CA VAL A 187 23.53 3.09 -6.16
C VAL A 187 22.88 1.71 -6.25
N ILE A 188 22.30 1.26 -5.15
CA ILE A 188 21.55 0.01 -5.11
C ILE A 188 20.15 0.25 -5.62
N LYS A 189 19.76 -0.56 -6.59
CA LYS A 189 18.41 -0.59 -7.18
C LYS A 189 17.78 -1.96 -6.93
N SER A 190 16.48 -2.08 -7.06
CA SER A 190 15.71 -3.27 -6.68
C SER A 190 16.28 -4.59 -7.21
N ARG A 191 16.76 -4.62 -8.47
CA ARG A 191 17.35 -5.81 -9.08
C ARG A 191 18.76 -6.14 -8.59
N ASN A 192 19.43 -5.21 -7.91
CA ASN A 192 20.74 -5.48 -7.29
C ASN A 192 20.64 -6.27 -5.99
N ILE A 193 19.47 -6.39 -5.39
CA ILE A 193 19.25 -7.25 -4.22
C ILE A 193 18.91 -8.64 -4.74
N SER A 194 19.72 -9.66 -4.42
CA SER A 194 19.49 -11.05 -4.80
C SER A 194 18.10 -11.54 -4.37
N ASP A 195 17.56 -12.55 -5.04
CA ASP A 195 16.18 -13.03 -4.78
C ASP A 195 16.01 -13.60 -3.37
N ASP A 196 17.08 -14.07 -2.75
CA ASP A 196 17.11 -14.54 -1.37
C ASP A 196 17.42 -13.44 -0.34
N GLY A 197 17.76 -12.22 -0.79
CA GLY A 197 18.07 -11.07 0.05
C GLY A 197 19.47 -11.12 0.70
N LYS A 198 20.37 -12.00 0.28
CA LYS A 198 21.67 -12.21 0.96
C LYS A 198 22.79 -11.32 0.43
N GLU A 199 22.75 -10.96 -0.84
CA GLU A 199 23.86 -10.27 -1.48
C GLU A 199 23.43 -9.18 -2.45
N ILE A 200 24.37 -8.29 -2.75
CA ILE A 200 24.24 -7.29 -3.80
C ILE A 200 24.87 -7.85 -5.08
N VAL A 201 24.05 -8.08 -6.09
CA VAL A 201 24.49 -8.61 -7.37
C VAL A 201 24.89 -7.51 -8.35
N ASP A 202 25.94 -7.75 -9.11
CA ASP A 202 26.37 -6.88 -10.20
C ASP A 202 25.58 -7.20 -11.47
N ILE A 203 25.06 -6.16 -12.12
CA ILE A 203 24.28 -6.30 -13.34
C ILE A 203 24.84 -5.34 -14.39
N PRO A 204 25.65 -5.82 -15.34
CA PRO A 204 26.22 -4.98 -16.41
C PRO A 204 25.15 -4.16 -17.13
N GLY A 205 25.40 -2.87 -17.36
CA GLY A 205 24.46 -1.95 -18.00
C GLY A 205 23.27 -1.50 -17.15
N TYR A 206 23.09 -2.10 -15.97
CA TYR A 206 22.06 -1.69 -15.00
C TYR A 206 22.65 -0.96 -13.80
N ASP A 207 23.84 -1.34 -13.34
CA ASP A 207 24.52 -0.73 -12.21
C ASP A 207 24.77 0.75 -12.43
N SER A 208 24.68 1.52 -11.35
CA SER A 208 24.94 2.96 -11.41
C SER A 208 25.65 3.44 -10.14
N TYR A 209 26.31 4.57 -10.29
CA TYR A 209 27.15 5.19 -9.29
C TYR A 209 26.80 6.66 -9.18
N ILE A 210 27.02 7.26 -8.04
CA ILE A 210 26.81 8.68 -7.78
C ILE A 210 27.99 9.25 -7.03
N LYS A 211 28.40 10.47 -7.33
CA LYS A 211 29.50 11.13 -6.61
C LYS A 211 29.15 11.26 -5.14
N LYS A 212 30.10 10.95 -4.28
CA LYS A 212 29.95 11.03 -2.83
C LYS A 212 29.54 12.43 -2.36
N GLU A 213 30.21 13.46 -2.91
CA GLU A 213 29.87 14.87 -2.68
C GLU A 213 28.39 15.18 -2.96
N THR A 214 27.86 14.63 -4.08
CA THR A 214 26.44 14.81 -4.42
C THR A 214 25.52 14.16 -3.37
N VAL A 215 25.86 12.95 -2.91
CA VAL A 215 25.03 12.21 -1.94
C VAL A 215 25.01 12.89 -0.57
N GLU A 216 26.13 13.52 -0.16
CA GLU A 216 26.25 14.23 1.12
C GLU A 216 25.21 15.34 1.29
N ALA A 217 24.73 15.92 0.19
CA ALA A 217 23.65 16.93 0.18
C ALA A 217 22.25 16.32 0.15
N LEU A 218 22.10 14.99 0.02
CA LEU A 218 20.81 14.32 -0.15
C LEU A 218 20.31 13.67 1.16
N SER A 219 18.99 13.56 1.28
CA SER A 219 18.36 12.91 2.44
C SER A 219 18.76 11.44 2.62
N ALA A 220 19.18 10.77 1.54
CA ALA A 220 19.65 9.39 1.56
C ALA A 220 21.01 9.22 2.27
N TYR A 221 21.79 10.30 2.40
CA TYR A 221 23.15 10.24 2.98
C TYR A 221 23.18 9.65 4.39
N LYS A 222 22.21 9.95 5.23
CA LYS A 222 22.12 9.45 6.61
C LYS A 222 22.06 7.93 6.73
N TYR A 223 21.77 7.24 5.64
CA TYR A 223 21.73 5.77 5.60
C TYR A 223 22.99 5.14 4.98
N VAL A 224 23.88 5.93 4.41
CA VAL A 224 25.16 5.42 3.89
C VAL A 224 25.98 4.85 5.04
N GLY A 225 26.33 3.56 4.93
CA GLY A 225 27.11 2.86 5.96
C GLY A 225 26.36 2.56 7.27
N ASN A 226 25.10 2.94 7.39
CA ASN A 226 24.28 2.63 8.55
C ASN A 226 23.84 1.16 8.51
N GLN A 227 24.44 0.31 9.34
CA GLN A 227 24.15 -1.13 9.40
C GLN A 227 22.94 -1.47 10.28
N ASN A 228 22.34 -0.48 10.94
CA ASN A 228 21.13 -0.66 11.75
C ASN A 228 19.83 -0.51 10.95
N VAL A 229 19.94 -0.35 9.63
CA VAL A 229 18.78 -0.30 8.73
C VAL A 229 18.83 -1.45 7.72
N TYR A 230 17.68 -1.78 7.15
CA TYR A 230 17.55 -2.86 6.20
C TYR A 230 17.04 -2.34 4.86
N LEU A 231 17.36 -3.04 3.79
CA LEU A 231 17.00 -2.70 2.42
C LEU A 231 15.99 -3.71 1.89
N THR A 232 14.95 -3.24 1.20
CA THR A 232 13.98 -4.09 0.52
C THR A 232 13.58 -3.46 -0.83
N PRO A 233 13.31 -4.24 -1.88
CA PRO A 233 12.72 -3.70 -3.11
C PRO A 233 11.40 -2.99 -2.82
N ASN A 234 11.23 -1.78 -3.36
CA ASN A 234 10.08 -0.94 -3.06
C ASN A 234 8.77 -1.45 -3.70
N MET A 235 8.83 -1.97 -4.93
CA MET A 235 7.66 -2.46 -5.66
C MET A 235 7.86 -3.92 -6.04
N THR A 236 7.37 -4.85 -5.22
CA THR A 236 7.58 -6.28 -5.47
C THR A 236 6.55 -7.15 -4.78
N TYR A 237 6.21 -8.28 -5.42
CA TYR A 237 5.60 -9.45 -4.78
C TYR A 237 6.62 -10.54 -4.42
N LYS A 238 7.91 -10.23 -4.55
CA LYS A 238 8.99 -11.05 -4.02
C LYS A 238 9.70 -10.21 -2.95
N PRO A 239 9.06 -9.99 -1.79
CA PRO A 239 9.70 -9.26 -0.71
C PRO A 239 10.96 -10.01 -0.28
N ARG A 240 11.97 -9.27 0.04
CA ARG A 240 13.24 -9.74 0.59
C ARG A 240 13.89 -8.63 1.34
N VAL A 241 14.58 -8.95 2.39
CA VAL A 241 15.20 -7.97 3.29
C VAL A 241 16.67 -8.31 3.46
N MET A 242 17.52 -7.33 3.26
CA MET A 242 18.95 -7.46 3.53
C MET A 242 19.43 -6.36 4.45
N ARG A 243 20.48 -6.63 5.20
CA ARG A 243 21.15 -5.62 6.00
C ARG A 243 21.83 -4.61 5.08
N ASN A 244 21.76 -3.33 5.44
CA ASN A 244 22.51 -2.31 4.70
C ASN A 244 24.02 -2.51 4.85
N THR A 245 24.77 -2.15 3.84
CA THR A 245 26.21 -2.33 3.79
C THR A 245 26.95 -0.99 3.66
N LYS A 246 28.27 -1.02 3.84
CA LYS A 246 29.10 0.18 3.70
C LYS A 246 29.19 0.61 2.22
N ASN A 247 29.39 1.92 2.01
CA ASN A 247 29.67 2.51 0.70
C ASN A 247 28.60 2.30 -0.38
N VAL A 248 27.35 2.14 0.02
CA VAL A 248 26.20 2.07 -0.88
C VAL A 248 25.16 3.12 -0.51
N VAL A 249 24.39 3.54 -1.51
CA VAL A 249 23.23 4.41 -1.35
C VAL A 249 22.09 3.80 -2.18
N VAL A 250 20.84 4.07 -1.82
CA VAL A 250 19.67 3.54 -2.52
C VAL A 250 18.93 4.62 -3.29
N ASN A 251 18.35 4.28 -4.42
CA ASN A 251 17.37 5.12 -5.10
C ASN A 251 15.93 4.70 -4.77
N GLY A 252 14.94 5.41 -5.30
CA GLY A 252 13.52 5.17 -5.02
C GLY A 252 12.97 3.78 -5.36
N SER A 253 13.73 2.93 -6.06
CA SER A 253 13.34 1.54 -6.31
C SER A 253 13.62 0.59 -5.13
N VAL A 254 14.36 1.06 -4.13
CA VAL A 254 14.63 0.35 -2.87
C VAL A 254 14.09 1.19 -1.72
N ALA A 255 13.38 0.57 -0.82
CA ALA A 255 12.95 1.15 0.44
C ALA A 255 13.95 0.82 1.55
N VAL A 256 14.21 1.79 2.42
CA VAL A 256 15.00 1.59 3.64
C VAL A 256 14.02 1.34 4.78
N LEU A 257 14.10 0.17 5.38
CA LEU A 257 13.37 -0.18 6.60
C LEU A 257 14.19 0.28 7.81
N ILE A 258 13.61 1.15 8.61
CA ILE A 258 14.26 1.74 9.79
C ILE A 258 13.57 1.17 11.01
N PRO A 259 14.26 0.38 11.84
CA PRO A 259 13.69 -0.13 13.08
C PRO A 259 13.17 1.00 13.97
N LYS A 260 12.00 0.81 14.57
CA LYS A 260 11.43 1.74 15.57
C LYS A 260 12.06 1.60 16.94
N GLU A 261 12.62 0.42 17.20
CA GLU A 261 13.28 0.01 18.44
C GLU A 261 14.67 -0.56 18.08
N ASP A 262 15.47 -0.91 19.06
CA ASP A 262 16.77 -1.57 18.84
C ASP A 262 16.56 -3.04 18.43
N ILE A 263 16.22 -3.24 17.16
CA ILE A 263 15.93 -4.55 16.58
C ILE A 263 17.06 -4.96 15.65
N HIS A 264 17.70 -6.06 15.95
CA HIS A 264 18.67 -6.71 15.09
C HIS A 264 18.07 -8.00 14.51
N LEU A 265 17.69 -7.96 13.23
CA LEU A 265 17.18 -9.15 12.54
C LEU A 265 18.26 -10.23 12.47
N THR A 266 17.91 -11.44 12.87
CA THR A 266 18.73 -12.63 12.63
C THR A 266 18.71 -13.01 11.14
N GLU A 267 19.66 -13.82 10.70
CA GLU A 267 19.66 -14.35 9.32
C GLU A 267 18.38 -15.11 9.00
N LYS A 268 17.89 -15.93 9.92
CA LYS A 268 16.63 -16.67 9.79
C LYS A 268 15.41 -15.74 9.60
N GLN A 269 15.37 -14.62 10.34
CA GLN A 269 14.30 -13.63 10.20
C GLN A 269 14.40 -12.89 8.86
N MET A 270 15.60 -12.58 8.36
CA MET A 270 15.78 -12.00 7.03
C MET A 270 15.42 -12.99 5.91
N GLU A 271 15.85 -14.24 6.01
CA GLU A 271 15.50 -15.30 5.05
C GLU A 271 13.99 -15.54 4.96
N TYR A 272 13.28 -15.42 6.08
CA TYR A 272 11.84 -15.61 6.11
C TYR A 272 11.10 -14.63 5.17
N PHE A 273 11.56 -13.39 5.02
CA PHE A 273 10.95 -12.43 4.10
C PHE A 273 11.00 -12.86 2.62
N SER A 274 11.97 -13.69 2.23
CA SER A 274 12.08 -14.23 0.87
C SER A 274 11.38 -15.57 0.67
N SER A 275 10.78 -16.14 1.71
CA SER A 275 10.06 -17.42 1.63
C SER A 275 8.76 -17.32 0.83
N ASP A 276 8.34 -18.45 0.25
CA ASP A 276 7.04 -18.53 -0.44
C ASP A 276 5.86 -18.30 0.50
N GLU A 277 6.01 -18.70 1.75
CA GLU A 277 5.01 -18.48 2.79
C GLU A 277 4.80 -16.99 3.05
N TYR A 278 5.88 -16.23 3.26
CA TYR A 278 5.80 -14.79 3.47
C TYR A 278 5.32 -14.06 2.21
N ARG A 279 5.75 -14.50 1.04
CA ARG A 279 5.28 -13.94 -0.24
C ARG A 279 3.77 -14.04 -0.39
N LYS A 280 3.19 -15.21 -0.13
CA LYS A 280 1.73 -15.41 -0.17
C LYS A 280 1.02 -14.55 0.88
N PHE A 281 1.54 -14.49 2.10
CA PHE A 281 1.03 -13.60 3.15
C PHE A 281 1.03 -12.14 2.68
N TYR A 282 2.14 -11.66 2.11
CA TYR A 282 2.28 -10.29 1.66
C TYR A 282 1.36 -9.96 0.48
N GLN A 283 1.10 -10.90 -0.43
CA GLN A 283 0.10 -10.73 -1.50
C GLN A 283 -1.30 -10.50 -0.93
N ILE A 284 -1.70 -11.27 0.08
CA ILE A 284 -2.99 -11.10 0.75
C ILE A 284 -3.02 -9.76 1.49
N ALA A 285 -1.98 -9.44 2.26
CA ALA A 285 -1.84 -8.16 2.96
C ALA A 285 -1.98 -6.95 2.01
N ARG A 286 -1.52 -7.09 0.77
CA ARG A 286 -1.59 -6.06 -0.27
C ARG A 286 -2.83 -6.15 -1.15
N ASN A 287 -3.84 -6.92 -0.76
CA ASN A 287 -5.07 -7.14 -1.54
C ASN A 287 -4.79 -7.51 -3.01
N TYR A 288 -3.70 -8.24 -3.29
CA TYR A 288 -3.25 -8.58 -4.64
C TYR A 288 -3.14 -7.37 -5.59
N GLN A 289 -2.83 -6.19 -5.06
CA GLN A 289 -2.61 -5.01 -5.88
C GLN A 289 -1.34 -5.16 -6.72
N THR A 290 -1.34 -4.57 -7.91
CA THR A 290 -0.20 -4.59 -8.84
C THR A 290 0.43 -3.20 -9.01
N ARG A 291 -0.38 -2.16 -9.09
CA ARG A 291 0.06 -0.79 -9.36
C ARG A 291 0.40 0.02 -8.10
N SER A 292 -0.10 -0.37 -6.95
CA SER A 292 0.07 0.36 -5.69
C SER A 292 0.85 -0.44 -4.66
N LEU A 293 1.89 -1.16 -5.10
CA LEU A 293 2.71 -2.04 -4.26
C LEU A 293 3.83 -1.35 -3.49
N ASN A 294 3.96 -0.05 -3.60
CA ASN A 294 5.01 0.67 -2.88
C ASN A 294 4.99 0.35 -1.39
N VAL A 295 6.17 0.11 -0.84
CA VAL A 295 6.35 0.10 0.61
C VAL A 295 6.27 1.54 1.10
N ASP A 296 5.20 1.88 1.79
CA ASP A 296 4.91 3.21 2.34
C ASP A 296 4.70 3.16 3.85
N ALA A 297 4.42 4.31 4.46
CA ALA A 297 4.24 4.44 5.90
C ALA A 297 3.15 3.53 6.47
N THR A 298 2.19 3.10 5.66
CA THR A 298 1.09 2.23 6.09
C THR A 298 1.42 0.76 5.82
N SER A 299 1.88 0.44 4.62
CA SER A 299 2.15 -0.95 4.22
C SER A 299 3.42 -1.54 4.84
N VAL A 300 4.35 -0.71 5.32
CA VAL A 300 5.52 -1.17 6.08
C VAL A 300 5.13 -1.92 7.35
N PHE A 301 3.94 -1.68 7.89
CA PHE A 301 3.35 -2.45 8.99
C PHE A 301 3.47 -3.97 8.77
N PHE A 302 3.26 -4.44 7.53
CA PHE A 302 3.28 -5.86 7.20
C PHE A 302 4.68 -6.45 7.04
N TYR A 303 5.74 -5.64 7.17
CA TYR A 303 7.10 -6.16 7.36
C TYR A 303 7.27 -6.59 8.82
N GLY A 304 6.49 -7.60 9.22
CA GLY A 304 6.52 -8.15 10.56
C GLY A 304 7.74 -9.02 10.79
N VAL A 305 8.31 -8.92 11.98
CA VAL A 305 9.44 -9.74 12.42
C VAL A 305 8.94 -11.09 12.92
N LEU A 306 9.53 -12.18 12.44
CA LEU A 306 9.20 -13.51 12.92
C LEU A 306 9.53 -13.62 14.41
N LYS A 307 8.55 -13.99 15.21
CA LYS A 307 8.75 -14.22 16.65
C LYS A 307 9.80 -15.29 16.88
N GLU A 308 10.70 -15.04 17.81
CA GLU A 308 11.57 -16.09 18.30
C GLU A 308 10.69 -17.12 19.03
N CYS A 309 10.76 -18.37 18.59
CA CYS A 309 10.16 -19.43 19.37
C CYS A 309 10.90 -19.44 20.71
N CYS A 310 10.21 -19.12 21.79
CA CYS A 310 10.69 -19.51 23.12
C CYS A 310 10.86 -21.03 23.07
N ASN A 311 12.08 -21.50 22.89
CA ASN A 311 12.41 -22.89 23.11
C ASN A 311 12.17 -23.14 24.61
N GLY A 312 10.94 -23.61 24.91
CA GLY A 312 10.60 -24.16 26.20
C GLY A 312 11.06 -25.61 26.30
#